data_4d7adb540ba82aa5ee211e8b3965de9d
#
_entry.id   4d7adb540ba82aa5ee211e8b3965de9d
#
_cell.length_a   1.000
_cell.length_b   1.000
_cell.length_c   1.000
_cell.angle_alpha   90.00
_cell.angle_beta   90.00
_cell.angle_gamma   90.00
#
_symmetry.space_group_name_H-M   'P 1'
#
loop_
_entity.id
_entity.type
_entity.pdbx_description
1 polymer ?
#
loop_
_entity_poly.entity_id
_entity_poly.type
_entity_poly.pdbx_seq_one_letter_code
_entity_poly.pdbx_strand_id
1 'polypeptide(L)'
;MKCRPATRDDIPEMTRIITEGFLDYPLHIMLKPYLYQPDRYPQCLAAINRMLASSYQWVRHAVVVEHEGRIVATALMHDRKVGVVRSFVSGGYELFRYASPRLVADFADVTDRSDQIAIDNGDFDWYLEVLSVDSSMRGRGVGRWLVSKVLPDYVAKRGGRAYGFVTSTEKNARFYLNGGCELLDRVDVRMREETCPIWAFQRRAELL
;
A
#
# COMPACT_ATOMS: atom_id res chain seq x y z
N MET A 1 18.15 10.72 7.50
CA MET A 1 17.18 9.64 7.24
C MET A 1 17.91 8.43 6.71
N LYS A 2 17.56 7.23 7.16
CA LYS A 2 18.14 5.96 6.72
C LYS A 2 17.01 5.02 6.30
N CYS A 3 17.10 4.44 5.10
CA CYS A 3 16.20 3.39 4.65
C CYS A 3 16.84 2.02 4.91
N ARG A 4 16.07 1.07 5.44
CA ARG A 4 16.49 -0.31 5.69
C ARG A 4 15.35 -1.31 5.50
N PRO A 5 15.65 -2.60 5.31
CA PRO A 5 14.63 -3.65 5.40
C PRO A 5 13.93 -3.63 6.77
N ALA A 6 12.64 -3.93 6.76
CA ALA A 6 11.85 -4.05 7.99
C ALA A 6 12.18 -5.35 8.73
N THR A 7 12.17 -5.29 10.07
CA THR A 7 12.25 -6.43 10.98
C THR A 7 10.87 -6.76 11.57
N ARG A 8 10.76 -7.86 12.32
CA ARG A 8 9.50 -8.19 13.02
C ARG A 8 9.11 -7.14 14.06
N ASP A 9 10.08 -6.53 14.71
CA ASP A 9 9.87 -5.53 15.74
C ASP A 9 9.31 -4.21 15.17
N ASP A 10 9.46 -4.00 13.86
CA ASP A 10 8.92 -2.82 13.18
C ASP A 10 7.42 -2.93 12.84
N ILE A 11 6.86 -4.15 12.85
CA ILE A 11 5.47 -4.40 12.42
C ILE A 11 4.44 -3.54 13.18
N PRO A 12 4.51 -3.37 14.50
CA PRO A 12 3.56 -2.51 15.22
C PRO A 12 3.57 -1.07 14.72
N GLU A 13 4.77 -0.49 14.54
CA GLU A 13 4.90 0.90 14.09
C GLU A 13 4.55 1.08 12.61
N MET A 14 4.92 0.12 11.75
CA MET A 14 4.46 0.07 10.35
C MET A 14 2.93 0.05 10.29
N THR A 15 2.30 -0.82 11.08
CA THR A 15 0.84 -0.92 11.16
C THR A 15 0.21 0.40 11.56
N ARG A 16 0.74 1.09 12.58
CA ARG A 16 0.26 2.42 13.01
C ARG A 16 0.35 3.43 11.87
N ILE A 17 1.54 3.59 11.27
CA ILE A 17 1.80 4.57 10.20
C ILE A 17 0.91 4.33 8.99
N ILE A 18 0.74 3.06 8.58
CA ILE A 18 -0.13 2.71 7.45
C ILE A 18 -1.58 3.01 7.80
N THR A 19 -2.06 2.58 8.98
CA THR A 19 -3.46 2.77 9.39
C THR A 19 -3.83 4.25 9.45
N GLU A 20 -3.00 5.09 10.07
CA GLU A 20 -3.20 6.54 10.11
C GLU A 20 -3.15 7.19 8.71
N GLY A 21 -2.32 6.64 7.82
CA GLY A 21 -2.19 7.12 6.44
C GLY A 21 -3.39 6.80 5.55
N PHE A 22 -4.08 5.72 5.86
CA PHE A 22 -5.17 5.18 5.04
C PHE A 22 -6.55 5.27 5.68
N LEU A 23 -6.67 5.93 6.86
CA LEU A 23 -7.94 6.02 7.59
C LEU A 23 -9.06 6.65 6.75
N ASP A 24 -8.74 7.69 5.98
CA ASP A 24 -9.67 8.40 5.11
C ASP A 24 -9.45 8.06 3.61
N TYR A 25 -8.81 6.92 3.32
CA TYR A 25 -8.50 6.54 1.95
C TYR A 25 -9.73 5.94 1.26
N PRO A 26 -10.18 6.50 0.11
CA PRO A 26 -11.47 6.17 -0.49
C PRO A 26 -11.70 4.67 -0.70
N LEU A 27 -10.71 3.94 -1.24
CA LEU A 27 -10.83 2.49 -1.47
C LEU A 27 -11.09 1.72 -0.17
N HIS A 28 -10.45 2.09 0.95
CA HIS A 28 -10.65 1.41 2.22
C HIS A 28 -11.96 1.81 2.90
N ILE A 29 -12.38 3.08 2.77
CA ILE A 29 -13.64 3.57 3.33
C ILE A 29 -14.85 2.80 2.78
N MET A 30 -14.78 2.27 1.56
CA MET A 30 -15.84 1.44 0.96
C MET A 30 -16.22 0.24 1.85
N LEU A 31 -15.32 -0.24 2.72
CA LEU A 31 -15.62 -1.31 3.67
C LEU A 31 -16.56 -0.86 4.80
N LYS A 32 -16.44 0.40 5.24
CA LYS A 32 -17.01 0.89 6.49
C LYS A 32 -18.52 0.64 6.63
N PRO A 33 -19.38 0.92 5.61
CA PRO A 33 -20.82 0.73 5.73
C PRO A 33 -21.26 -0.73 5.93
N TYR A 34 -20.42 -1.68 5.56
CA TYR A 34 -20.74 -3.10 5.51
C TYR A 34 -20.13 -3.93 6.63
N LEU A 35 -19.35 -3.32 7.52
CA LEU A 35 -18.80 -3.99 8.72
C LEU A 35 -19.92 -4.36 9.68
N TYR A 36 -19.72 -5.38 10.50
CA TYR A 36 -20.66 -5.72 11.58
C TYR A 36 -20.93 -4.54 12.53
N GLN A 37 -19.91 -3.70 12.74
CA GLN A 37 -19.95 -2.48 13.53
C GLN A 37 -19.13 -1.40 12.79
N PRO A 38 -19.79 -0.46 12.08
CA PRO A 38 -19.08 0.56 11.27
C PRO A 38 -18.15 1.50 12.08
N ASP A 39 -18.43 1.71 13.36
CA ASP A 39 -17.59 2.47 14.29
C ASP A 39 -16.26 1.76 14.61
N ARG A 40 -16.18 0.46 14.38
CA ARG A 40 -14.94 -0.33 14.52
C ARG A 40 -14.10 -0.38 13.23
N TYR A 41 -14.41 0.46 12.25
CA TYR A 41 -13.62 0.56 11.02
C TYR A 41 -12.12 0.80 11.24
N PRO A 42 -11.67 1.69 12.18
CA PRO A 42 -10.24 1.86 12.43
C PRO A 42 -9.54 0.57 12.89
N GLN A 43 -10.21 -0.25 13.71
CA GLN A 43 -9.66 -1.52 14.19
C GLN A 43 -9.60 -2.57 13.06
N CYS A 44 -10.61 -2.61 12.20
CA CYS A 44 -10.63 -3.46 11.01
C CYS A 44 -9.47 -3.08 10.07
N LEU A 45 -9.30 -1.80 9.80
CA LEU A 45 -8.21 -1.28 8.97
C LEU A 45 -6.83 -1.59 9.57
N ALA A 46 -6.68 -1.48 10.89
CA ALA A 46 -5.45 -1.86 11.58
C ALA A 46 -5.15 -3.36 11.44
N ALA A 47 -6.17 -4.23 11.46
CA ALA A 47 -6.00 -5.67 11.23
C ALA A 47 -5.55 -5.97 9.80
N ILE A 48 -6.13 -5.29 8.79
CA ILE A 48 -5.69 -5.39 7.38
C ILE A 48 -4.23 -4.98 7.27
N ASN A 49 -3.87 -3.82 7.80
CA ASN A 49 -2.52 -3.27 7.67
C ASN A 49 -1.47 -4.06 8.44
N ARG A 50 -1.84 -4.67 9.59
CA ARG A 50 -0.95 -5.60 10.31
C ARG A 50 -0.71 -6.88 9.51
N MET A 51 -1.74 -7.43 8.89
CA MET A 51 -1.63 -8.58 8.01
C MET A 51 -0.68 -8.26 6.84
N LEU A 52 -0.86 -7.12 6.17
CA LEU A 52 0.01 -6.67 5.08
C LEU A 52 1.45 -6.49 5.57
N ALA A 53 1.69 -5.68 6.62
CA ALA A 53 3.02 -5.45 7.18
C ALA A 53 3.73 -6.76 7.54
N SER A 54 3.03 -7.70 8.18
CA SER A 54 3.57 -9.01 8.54
C SER A 54 3.91 -9.87 7.31
N SER A 55 3.01 -9.91 6.32
CA SER A 55 3.18 -10.69 5.10
C SER A 55 4.39 -10.22 4.29
N TYR A 56 4.51 -8.90 4.12
CA TYR A 56 5.59 -8.28 3.34
C TYR A 56 6.94 -8.30 4.08
N GLN A 57 6.92 -8.17 5.40
CA GLN A 57 8.12 -8.35 6.23
C GLN A 57 8.65 -9.78 6.12
N TRP A 58 7.77 -10.77 6.15
CA TRP A 58 8.15 -12.19 6.01
C TRP A 58 8.88 -12.48 4.70
N VAL A 59 8.41 -11.92 3.57
CA VAL A 59 9.06 -12.09 2.25
C VAL A 59 10.24 -11.12 2.04
N ARG A 60 10.57 -10.28 3.04
CA ARG A 60 11.65 -9.29 2.99
C ARG A 60 11.44 -8.21 1.90
N HIS A 61 10.19 -7.90 1.62
CA HIS A 61 9.80 -6.87 0.65
C HIS A 61 9.16 -5.64 1.33
N ALA A 62 9.35 -5.52 2.65
CA ALA A 62 8.99 -4.34 3.42
C ALA A 62 10.25 -3.53 3.75
N VAL A 63 10.18 -2.22 3.55
CA VAL A 63 11.22 -1.27 3.93
C VAL A 63 10.67 -0.21 4.88
N VAL A 64 11.52 0.25 5.79
CA VAL A 64 11.22 1.35 6.72
C VAL A 64 12.25 2.46 6.58
N VAL A 65 11.80 3.68 6.82
CA VAL A 65 12.68 4.86 6.93
C VAL A 65 12.78 5.28 8.38
N GLU A 66 14.01 5.37 8.86
CA GLU A 66 14.33 5.87 10.19
C GLU A 66 14.82 7.32 10.15
N HIS A 67 14.36 8.09 11.10
CA HIS A 67 14.82 9.42 11.39
C HIS A 67 14.88 9.63 12.90
N GLU A 68 16.05 9.99 13.43
CA GLU A 68 16.27 10.19 14.88
C GLU A 68 15.79 9.02 15.75
N GLY A 69 16.12 7.78 15.32
CA GLY A 69 15.78 6.55 16.05
C GLY A 69 14.31 6.12 15.98
N ARG A 70 13.47 6.79 15.18
CA ARG A 70 12.05 6.44 14.99
C ARG A 70 11.76 6.10 13.55
N ILE A 71 10.83 5.16 13.33
CA ILE A 71 10.31 4.88 12.00
C ILE A 71 9.35 6.02 11.60
N VAL A 72 9.59 6.60 10.42
CA VAL A 72 8.84 7.75 9.93
C VAL A 72 8.16 7.50 8.57
N ALA A 73 8.47 6.38 7.93
CA ALA A 73 7.78 5.95 6.72
C ALA A 73 7.98 4.46 6.48
N THR A 74 7.10 3.85 5.71
CA THR A 74 7.20 2.47 5.27
C THR A 74 6.71 2.32 3.84
N ALA A 75 7.30 1.35 3.11
CA ALA A 75 6.83 0.91 1.81
C ALA A 75 6.80 -0.62 1.77
N LEU A 76 5.75 -1.16 1.17
CA LEU A 76 5.56 -2.58 0.90
C LEU A 76 5.59 -2.78 -0.60
N MET A 77 6.49 -3.65 -1.07
CA MET A 77 6.67 -3.91 -2.50
C MET A 77 6.67 -5.41 -2.78
N HIS A 78 6.39 -5.81 -4.00
CA HIS A 78 6.52 -7.20 -4.43
C HIS A 78 6.83 -7.31 -5.93
N ASP A 79 7.54 -8.37 -6.30
CA ASP A 79 7.70 -8.87 -7.65
C ASP A 79 6.65 -9.94 -8.00
N ARG A 80 6.07 -10.54 -6.98
CA ARG A 80 4.97 -11.52 -7.05
C ARG A 80 3.99 -11.29 -5.92
N LYS A 81 2.70 -11.27 -6.23
CA LYS A 81 1.65 -11.05 -5.24
C LYS A 81 1.74 -12.05 -4.07
N VAL A 82 1.57 -11.55 -2.86
CA VAL A 82 1.56 -12.39 -1.65
C VAL A 82 0.34 -13.30 -1.68
N GLY A 83 0.55 -14.61 -1.62
CA GLY A 83 -0.54 -15.59 -1.75
C GLY A 83 -1.50 -15.58 -0.55
N VAL A 84 -2.77 -15.96 -0.79
CA VAL A 84 -3.87 -15.98 0.19
C VAL A 84 -3.53 -16.74 1.47
N VAL A 85 -2.86 -17.90 1.37
CA VAL A 85 -2.45 -18.70 2.54
C VAL A 85 -1.53 -17.89 3.46
N ARG A 86 -0.57 -17.15 2.90
CA ARG A 86 0.34 -16.31 3.67
C ARG A 86 -0.39 -15.15 4.34
N SER A 87 -1.27 -14.48 3.62
CA SER A 87 -2.11 -13.43 4.17
C SER A 87 -2.92 -13.94 5.36
N PHE A 88 -3.50 -15.15 5.24
CA PHE A 88 -4.27 -15.78 6.31
C PHE A 88 -3.42 -16.04 7.56
N VAL A 89 -2.26 -16.70 7.42
CA VAL A 89 -1.37 -17.00 8.56
C VAL A 89 -0.68 -15.76 9.13
N SER A 90 -0.59 -14.69 8.36
CA SER A 90 -0.07 -13.38 8.81
C SER A 90 -1.11 -12.55 9.58
N GLY A 91 -2.29 -13.12 9.89
CA GLY A 91 -3.33 -12.47 10.69
C GLY A 91 -4.63 -12.18 9.94
N GLY A 92 -4.75 -12.59 8.67
CA GLY A 92 -5.95 -12.35 7.85
C GLY A 92 -7.24 -12.94 8.47
N TYR A 93 -7.13 -14.00 9.29
CA TYR A 93 -8.26 -14.58 10.02
C TYR A 93 -8.91 -13.60 10.99
N GLU A 94 -8.19 -12.58 11.48
CA GLU A 94 -8.74 -11.57 12.40
C GLU A 94 -9.80 -10.68 11.75
N LEU A 95 -9.80 -10.57 10.42
CA LEU A 95 -10.78 -9.78 9.68
C LEU A 95 -12.20 -10.29 9.91
N PHE A 96 -12.38 -11.60 10.16
CA PHE A 96 -13.69 -12.20 10.44
C PHE A 96 -14.31 -11.74 11.77
N ARG A 97 -13.58 -11.01 12.60
CA ARG A 97 -14.13 -10.34 13.80
C ARG A 97 -14.90 -9.06 13.44
N TYR A 98 -14.66 -8.50 12.26
CA TYR A 98 -15.18 -7.21 11.80
C TYR A 98 -16.12 -7.35 10.61
N ALA A 99 -15.90 -8.37 9.78
CA ALA A 99 -16.53 -8.51 8.48
C ALA A 99 -16.91 -9.97 8.19
N SER A 100 -17.99 -10.15 7.42
CA SER A 100 -18.35 -11.47 6.91
C SER A 100 -17.32 -11.97 5.90
N PRO A 101 -17.16 -13.30 5.72
CA PRO A 101 -16.30 -13.87 4.68
C PRO A 101 -16.58 -13.31 3.29
N ARG A 102 -17.87 -13.05 2.98
CA ARG A 102 -18.28 -12.47 1.71
C ARG A 102 -17.76 -11.02 1.57
N LEU A 103 -17.84 -10.21 2.61
CA LEU A 103 -17.32 -8.83 2.57
C LEU A 103 -15.81 -8.82 2.40
N VAL A 104 -15.10 -9.72 3.09
CA VAL A 104 -13.64 -9.86 2.93
C VAL A 104 -13.30 -10.25 1.48
N ALA A 105 -14.06 -11.16 0.88
CA ALA A 105 -13.87 -11.53 -0.52
C ALA A 105 -14.20 -10.39 -1.49
N ASP A 106 -15.31 -9.66 -1.27
CA ASP A 106 -15.70 -8.49 -2.09
C ASP A 106 -14.61 -7.40 -2.04
N PHE A 107 -14.01 -7.19 -0.86
CA PHE A 107 -12.94 -6.21 -0.70
C PHE A 107 -11.62 -6.66 -1.37
N ALA A 108 -11.28 -7.94 -1.25
CA ALA A 108 -10.12 -8.49 -1.95
C ALA A 108 -10.30 -8.37 -3.48
N ASP A 109 -11.49 -8.67 -4.00
CA ASP A 109 -11.81 -8.55 -5.42
C ASP A 109 -11.68 -7.11 -5.94
N VAL A 110 -12.23 -6.12 -5.22
CA VAL A 110 -12.11 -4.71 -5.66
C VAL A 110 -10.66 -4.22 -5.60
N THR A 111 -9.87 -4.69 -4.63
CA THR A 111 -8.44 -4.39 -4.54
C THR A 111 -7.70 -5.01 -5.71
N ASP A 112 -7.95 -6.29 -5.98
CA ASP A 112 -7.33 -7.02 -7.12
C ASP A 112 -7.67 -6.37 -8.47
N ARG A 113 -8.93 -5.97 -8.67
CA ARG A 113 -9.35 -5.25 -9.89
C ARG A 113 -8.69 -3.87 -10.00
N SER A 114 -8.47 -3.19 -8.87
CA SER A 114 -7.75 -1.91 -8.85
C SER A 114 -6.29 -2.09 -9.27
N ASP A 115 -5.61 -3.09 -8.75
CA ASP A 115 -4.22 -3.41 -9.12
C ASP A 115 -4.11 -3.83 -10.58
N GLN A 116 -5.12 -4.58 -11.08
CA GLN A 116 -5.15 -5.07 -12.46
C GLN A 116 -5.14 -3.93 -13.49
N ILE A 117 -5.69 -2.76 -13.16
CA ILE A 117 -5.64 -1.57 -14.03
C ILE A 117 -4.18 -1.16 -14.32
N ALA A 118 -3.32 -1.17 -13.30
CA ALA A 118 -1.90 -0.88 -13.51
C ALA A 118 -1.20 -2.00 -14.27
N ILE A 119 -1.52 -3.26 -13.96
CA ILE A 119 -0.90 -4.45 -14.57
C ILE A 119 -1.21 -4.53 -16.05
N ASP A 120 -2.46 -4.26 -16.47
CA ASP A 120 -2.89 -4.36 -17.86
C ASP A 120 -2.35 -3.23 -18.74
N ASN A 121 -2.03 -2.07 -18.15
CA ASN A 121 -1.64 -0.87 -18.87
C ASN A 121 -0.15 -0.51 -18.69
N GLY A 122 0.59 -1.22 -17.83
CA GLY A 122 1.99 -0.91 -17.51
C GLY A 122 2.97 -1.97 -17.99
N ASP A 123 4.27 -1.58 -18.03
CA ASP A 123 5.40 -2.48 -18.27
C ASP A 123 6.37 -2.39 -17.08
N PHE A 124 6.11 -3.18 -16.03
CA PHE A 124 6.88 -3.19 -14.80
C PHE A 124 7.02 -4.60 -14.22
N ASP A 125 8.08 -4.80 -13.43
CA ASP A 125 8.42 -6.08 -12.80
C ASP A 125 8.07 -6.10 -11.32
N TRP A 126 7.85 -4.93 -10.72
CA TRP A 126 7.58 -4.74 -9.30
C TRP A 126 6.29 -3.96 -9.09
N TYR A 127 5.66 -4.19 -7.95
CA TYR A 127 4.45 -3.48 -7.55
C TYR A 127 4.63 -2.85 -6.17
N LEU A 128 4.23 -1.59 -6.03
CA LEU A 128 4.19 -0.87 -4.77
C LEU A 128 2.79 -0.97 -4.18
N GLU A 129 2.63 -1.85 -3.21
CA GLU A 129 1.36 -2.10 -2.52
C GLU A 129 0.98 -0.97 -1.57
N VAL A 130 1.96 -0.53 -0.77
CA VAL A 130 1.76 0.51 0.24
C VAL A 130 2.94 1.47 0.27
N LEU A 131 2.64 2.76 0.32
CA LEU A 131 3.57 3.82 0.70
C LEU A 131 2.89 4.71 1.74
N SER A 132 3.45 4.77 2.94
CA SER A 132 2.92 5.62 4.00
C SER A 132 4.02 6.40 4.72
N VAL A 133 3.74 7.66 5.01
CA VAL A 133 4.62 8.58 5.75
C VAL A 133 3.89 9.04 7.01
N ASP A 134 4.57 8.93 8.15
CA ASP A 134 4.09 9.41 9.45
C ASP A 134 3.60 10.86 9.35
N SER A 135 2.49 11.17 10.01
CA SER A 135 1.84 12.49 9.94
C SER A 135 2.78 13.63 10.34
N SER A 136 3.68 13.41 11.32
CA SER A 136 4.66 14.40 11.79
C SER A 136 5.74 14.73 10.78
N MET A 137 5.93 13.89 9.75
CA MET A 137 6.96 14.04 8.70
C MET A 137 6.38 14.38 7.33
N ARG A 138 5.06 14.51 7.22
CA ARG A 138 4.41 14.95 5.97
C ARG A 138 4.83 16.38 5.61
N GLY A 139 4.89 16.68 4.31
CA GLY A 139 5.33 17.98 3.81
C GLY A 139 6.85 18.22 3.86
N ARG A 140 7.64 17.32 4.49
CA ARG A 140 9.10 17.45 4.62
C ARG A 140 9.89 16.72 3.51
N GLY A 141 9.24 16.32 2.42
CA GLY A 141 9.89 15.71 1.27
C GLY A 141 10.15 14.21 1.39
N VAL A 142 9.83 13.55 2.51
CA VAL A 142 10.09 12.10 2.73
C VAL A 142 9.45 11.24 1.65
N GLY A 143 8.17 11.44 1.36
CA GLY A 143 7.47 10.69 0.31
C GLY A 143 8.08 10.92 -1.07
N ARG A 144 8.43 12.16 -1.41
CA ARG A 144 9.09 12.47 -2.68
C ARG A 144 10.44 11.76 -2.78
N TRP A 145 11.26 11.82 -1.75
CA TRP A 145 12.54 11.12 -1.70
C TRP A 145 12.39 9.60 -1.88
N LEU A 146 11.39 8.99 -1.21
CA LEU A 146 11.07 7.57 -1.40
C LEU A 146 10.74 7.27 -2.87
N VAL A 147 9.75 7.95 -3.44
CA VAL A 147 9.27 7.70 -4.81
C VAL A 147 10.34 7.99 -5.85
N SER A 148 11.12 9.08 -5.68
CA SER A 148 12.06 9.52 -6.71
C SER A 148 13.46 8.92 -6.62
N LYS A 149 13.82 8.33 -5.46
CA LYS A 149 15.19 7.86 -5.21
C LYS A 149 15.23 6.45 -4.64
N VAL A 150 14.57 6.22 -3.50
CA VAL A 150 14.73 4.97 -2.75
C VAL A 150 14.09 3.79 -3.45
N LEU A 151 12.84 3.93 -3.89
CA LEU A 151 12.11 2.82 -4.52
C LEU A 151 12.65 2.47 -5.91
N PRO A 152 13.00 3.44 -6.79
CA PRO A 152 13.69 3.12 -8.04
C PRO A 152 15.01 2.35 -7.82
N ASP A 153 15.86 2.79 -6.88
CA ASP A 153 17.10 2.11 -6.53
C ASP A 153 16.86 0.71 -5.92
N TYR A 154 15.83 0.59 -5.06
CA TYR A 154 15.43 -0.68 -4.48
C TYR A 154 15.06 -1.73 -5.55
N VAL A 155 14.30 -1.31 -6.56
CA VAL A 155 13.86 -2.15 -7.69
C VAL A 155 15.05 -2.49 -8.58
N ALA A 156 15.85 -1.49 -8.98
CA ALA A 156 17.02 -1.67 -9.84
C ALA A 156 18.05 -2.63 -9.24
N LYS A 157 18.35 -2.53 -7.93
CA LYS A 157 19.26 -3.45 -7.20
C LYS A 157 18.77 -4.89 -7.16
N ARG A 158 17.50 -5.14 -7.49
CA ARG A 158 16.88 -6.47 -7.59
C ARG A 158 16.65 -6.92 -9.03
N GLY A 159 17.24 -6.19 -9.99
CA GLY A 159 17.14 -6.50 -11.42
C GLY A 159 15.82 -6.12 -12.06
N GLY A 160 14.96 -5.36 -11.36
CA GLY A 160 13.72 -4.86 -11.91
C GLY A 160 13.92 -3.59 -12.73
N ARG A 161 13.05 -3.35 -13.71
CA ARG A 161 13.12 -2.21 -14.66
C ARG A 161 12.17 -1.08 -14.26
N ALA A 162 11.06 -1.41 -13.62
CA ALA A 162 10.04 -0.45 -13.22
C ALA A 162 9.17 -1.03 -12.10
N TYR A 163 8.42 -0.16 -11.43
CA TYR A 163 7.33 -0.57 -10.54
C TYR A 163 6.04 0.15 -10.88
N GLY A 164 4.92 -0.58 -10.76
CA GLY A 164 3.57 -0.07 -10.89
C GLY A 164 2.89 0.11 -9.53
N PHE A 165 1.81 0.87 -9.49
CA PHE A 165 0.97 1.07 -8.32
C PHE A 165 -0.33 1.79 -8.67
N VAL A 166 -1.26 1.81 -7.72
CA VAL A 166 -2.50 2.59 -7.85
C VAL A 166 -2.68 3.56 -6.68
N THR A 167 -3.51 4.57 -6.88
CA THR A 167 -4.01 5.45 -5.81
C THR A 167 -5.46 5.84 -6.07
N SER A 168 -6.21 6.14 -4.99
CA SER A 168 -7.63 6.50 -5.07
C SER A 168 -7.92 7.94 -4.64
N THR A 169 -6.89 8.81 -4.60
CA THR A 169 -7.09 10.24 -4.32
C THR A 169 -6.42 11.11 -5.38
N GLU A 170 -7.11 12.15 -5.82
CA GLU A 170 -6.55 13.13 -6.76
C GLU A 170 -5.31 13.84 -6.18
N LYS A 171 -5.29 14.09 -4.87
CA LYS A 171 -4.12 14.66 -4.17
C LYS A 171 -2.88 13.80 -4.36
N ASN A 172 -3.01 12.49 -4.18
CA ASN A 172 -1.90 11.56 -4.38
C ASN A 172 -1.55 11.42 -5.86
N ALA A 173 -2.54 11.42 -6.77
CA ALA A 173 -2.29 11.37 -8.20
C ALA A 173 -1.43 12.57 -8.64
N ARG A 174 -1.77 13.78 -8.22
CA ARG A 174 -0.94 14.98 -8.46
C ARG A 174 0.46 14.89 -7.85
N PHE A 175 0.56 14.30 -6.64
CA PHE A 175 1.86 14.09 -5.99
C PHE A 175 2.75 13.15 -6.81
N TYR A 176 2.22 12.05 -7.34
CA TYR A 176 2.97 11.08 -8.14
C TYR A 176 3.35 11.65 -9.52
N LEU A 177 2.45 12.36 -10.20
CA LEU A 177 2.77 13.08 -11.43
C LEU A 177 3.92 14.07 -11.23
N ASN A 178 3.86 14.89 -10.18
CA ASN A 178 4.92 15.84 -9.83
C ASN A 178 6.22 15.14 -9.37
N GLY A 179 6.13 13.88 -8.98
CA GLY A 179 7.25 13.01 -8.63
C GLY A 179 7.91 12.31 -9.83
N GLY A 180 7.39 12.54 -11.05
CA GLY A 180 7.89 11.94 -12.29
C GLY A 180 7.42 10.50 -12.51
N CYS A 181 6.28 10.10 -11.91
CA CYS A 181 5.60 8.86 -12.26
C CYS A 181 4.73 9.08 -13.51
N GLU A 182 4.63 8.07 -14.33
CA GLU A 182 3.80 8.04 -15.53
C GLU A 182 2.40 7.58 -15.16
N LEU A 183 1.38 8.34 -15.56
CA LEU A 183 -0.01 7.93 -15.45
C LEU A 183 -0.33 6.94 -16.57
N LEU A 184 -0.81 5.76 -16.21
CA LEU A 184 -1.19 4.71 -17.15
C LEU A 184 -2.67 4.80 -17.51
N ASP A 185 -3.53 4.91 -16.48
CA ASP A 185 -4.98 4.95 -16.66
C ASP A 185 -5.68 5.58 -15.45
N ARG A 186 -6.97 5.93 -15.64
CA ARG A 186 -7.88 6.38 -14.57
C ARG A 186 -9.26 5.79 -14.79
N VAL A 187 -9.71 4.94 -13.87
CA VAL A 187 -11.02 4.27 -13.90
C VAL A 187 -11.72 4.39 -12.55
N ASP A 188 -13.04 4.27 -12.56
CA ASP A 188 -13.81 4.13 -11.33
C ASP A 188 -14.06 2.65 -11.04
N VAL A 189 -13.71 2.19 -9.84
CA VAL A 189 -13.99 0.82 -9.36
C VAL A 189 -15.21 0.84 -8.44
N ARG A 190 -15.95 -0.26 -8.46
CA ARG A 190 -17.17 -0.42 -7.65
C ARG A 190 -17.05 -1.65 -6.75
N MET A 191 -17.44 -1.48 -5.48
CA MET A 191 -17.70 -2.55 -4.54
C MET A 191 -19.09 -2.36 -3.94
N ARG A 192 -20.03 -3.23 -4.27
CA ARG A 192 -21.45 -3.09 -3.90
C ARG A 192 -22.03 -1.76 -4.37
N GLU A 193 -22.49 -0.90 -3.47
CA GLU A 193 -23.04 0.42 -3.78
C GLU A 193 -21.98 1.53 -3.79
N GLU A 194 -20.77 1.24 -3.28
CA GLU A 194 -19.68 2.20 -3.19
C GLU A 194 -18.87 2.25 -4.49
N THR A 195 -18.41 3.44 -4.85
CA THR A 195 -17.55 3.67 -6.02
C THR A 195 -16.44 4.62 -5.65
N CYS A 196 -15.22 4.35 -6.12
CA CYS A 196 -14.12 5.29 -5.98
C CYS A 196 -13.24 5.32 -7.24
N PRO A 197 -12.60 6.48 -7.52
CA PRO A 197 -11.66 6.60 -8.63
C PRO A 197 -10.34 5.92 -8.29
N ILE A 198 -9.75 5.27 -9.29
CA ILE A 198 -8.41 4.69 -9.24
C ILE A 198 -7.57 5.32 -10.34
N TRP A 199 -6.41 5.81 -9.97
CA TRP A 199 -5.34 6.23 -10.89
C TRP A 199 -4.24 5.20 -10.84
N ALA A 200 -3.89 4.62 -11.99
CA ALA A 200 -2.81 3.66 -12.15
C ALA A 200 -1.55 4.37 -12.64
N PHE A 201 -0.42 3.99 -12.07
CA PHE A 201 0.87 4.61 -12.35
C PHE A 201 1.97 3.58 -12.53
N GLN A 202 3.03 3.99 -13.24
CA GLN A 202 4.32 3.30 -13.18
C GLN A 202 5.47 4.29 -12.99
N ARG A 203 6.59 3.75 -12.52
CA ARG A 203 7.86 4.46 -12.41
C ARG A 203 9.01 3.58 -12.83
N ARG A 204 9.90 4.07 -13.69
CA ARG A 204 11.14 3.37 -14.07
C ARG A 204 12.10 3.28 -12.91
N ALA A 205 12.80 2.16 -12.82
CA ALA A 205 13.89 1.94 -11.88
C ALA A 205 15.14 2.66 -12.38
N GLU A 206 15.87 3.27 -11.46
CA GLU A 206 17.12 3.98 -11.73
C GLU A 206 18.11 3.65 -10.62
N LEU A 207 19.33 3.27 -10.94
CA LEU A 207 20.42 3.15 -9.98
C LEU A 207 20.86 4.55 -9.54
N LEU A 208 21.04 4.72 -8.23
CA LEU A 208 21.62 5.93 -7.63
C LEU A 208 23.14 5.92 -7.75
#